data_6d0019df709f0be322920dbf5aac2440
#
_entry.id   6d0019df709f0be322920dbf5aac2440
#
_cell.length_a   1.000
_cell.length_b   1.000
_cell.length_c   1.000
_cell.angle_alpha   90.00
_cell.angle_beta   90.00
_cell.angle_gamma   90.00
#
_symmetry.space_group_name_H-M   'P 1'
#
loop_
_entity.id
_entity.type
_entity.pdbx_description
1 polymer ?
#
loop_
_entity_poly.entity_id
_entity_poly.type
_entity_poly.pdbx_seq_one_letter_code
_entity_poly.pdbx_strand_id
1 'polypeptide(L)'
;TANYVNYAAASSHYLESWGDAEIKNSEYSLVQPVIKKLFDTRQFQDLLLVWSNSKKSYYEYIKDHWEKNILENSFWNKVLHDGIYSKKETNITKNKFLRTAPYKIFYTDLQDLIDKIPLNKNLYELTLYPKIGMGDGQQANNPWLQEFPDPLTRATWDNYLTISEFDAKTLDLYLEPSTFFSESSHDADGGLNGKYAIISLNGKSLKVPVIIQPGQARGTVGLSFGYGRSKGIKDEMKTGVNAYQLYANFKTDQLVSIQVTEGKHEFACIQLHNTLMGRGDIVKETSLEVFNTKDSKLWNAETVVSLNHIETPVSSPKVDLW
;
A
#
# COMPACT_ATOMS: atom_id res chain seq x y z
N THR A 1 -19.21 2.96 -11.13
CA THR A 1 -19.23 3.95 -12.25
C THR A 1 -20.11 3.45 -13.40
N ALA A 2 -19.94 2.22 -13.88
CA ALA A 2 -20.71 1.69 -15.02
C ALA A 2 -22.24 1.79 -14.86
N ASN A 3 -22.77 1.74 -13.63
CA ASN A 3 -24.20 1.88 -13.37
C ASN A 3 -24.75 3.31 -13.54
N TYR A 4 -23.89 4.29 -13.71
CA TYR A 4 -24.25 5.72 -13.85
C TYR A 4 -24.02 6.27 -15.25
N VAL A 5 -23.64 5.42 -16.19
CA VAL A 5 -23.40 5.80 -17.59
C VAL A 5 -24.26 4.96 -18.54
N ASN A 6 -24.62 5.53 -19.67
CA ASN A 6 -25.41 4.84 -20.70
C ASN A 6 -24.55 3.82 -21.48
N TYR A 7 -23.26 4.08 -21.58
CA TYR A 7 -22.30 3.24 -22.28
C TYR A 7 -21.08 2.99 -21.41
N ALA A 8 -20.59 1.77 -21.36
CA ALA A 8 -19.36 1.40 -20.67
C ALA A 8 -18.46 0.65 -21.65
N ALA A 9 -17.34 1.25 -22.01
CA ALA A 9 -16.32 0.62 -22.85
C ALA A 9 -15.26 -0.01 -21.92
N ALA A 10 -15.12 -1.32 -21.95
CA ALA A 10 -14.12 -2.04 -21.17
C ALA A 10 -12.72 -1.78 -21.74
N SER A 11 -11.81 -1.34 -20.90
CA SER A 11 -10.40 -1.17 -21.25
C SER A 11 -9.66 -2.48 -21.20
N SER A 12 -8.68 -2.67 -22.08
CA SER A 12 -7.77 -3.80 -22.04
C SER A 12 -6.86 -3.71 -20.82
N HIS A 13 -6.48 -4.85 -20.29
CA HIS A 13 -5.51 -4.94 -19.20
C HIS A 13 -4.11 -4.51 -19.70
N TYR A 14 -3.23 -4.03 -18.81
CA TYR A 14 -1.88 -3.61 -19.22
C TYR A 14 -1.06 -4.75 -19.82
N LEU A 15 -1.28 -6.01 -19.40
CA LEU A 15 -0.66 -7.19 -20.00
C LEU A 15 -1.13 -7.48 -21.44
N GLU A 16 -2.23 -6.86 -21.87
CA GLU A 16 -2.85 -6.99 -23.20
C GLU A 16 -2.57 -5.76 -24.10
N SER A 17 -1.82 -4.79 -23.57
CA SER A 17 -1.75 -3.45 -24.13
C SER A 17 -0.31 -3.02 -24.42
N TRP A 18 -0.14 -2.19 -25.47
CA TRP A 18 1.09 -1.46 -25.71
C TRP A 18 1.14 -0.19 -24.87
N GLY A 19 2.34 0.19 -24.47
CA GLY A 19 2.57 1.44 -23.76
C GLY A 19 4.04 1.84 -23.77
N ASP A 20 4.29 3.06 -23.36
CA ASP A 20 5.63 3.57 -23.10
C ASP A 20 5.63 4.57 -21.95
N ALA A 21 6.78 4.82 -21.39
CA ALA A 21 6.97 5.82 -20.37
C ALA A 21 8.38 6.40 -20.43
N GLU A 22 8.48 7.71 -20.27
CA GLU A 22 9.73 8.37 -19.93
C GLU A 22 9.85 8.41 -18.40
N ILE A 23 10.59 7.45 -17.83
CA ILE A 23 10.71 7.27 -16.37
C ILE A 23 11.58 8.36 -15.75
N LYS A 24 12.63 8.74 -16.46
CA LYS A 24 13.51 9.87 -16.19
C LYS A 24 13.78 10.60 -17.47
N ASN A 25 14.26 11.83 -17.37
CA ASN A 25 14.67 12.58 -18.55
C ASN A 25 15.60 11.73 -19.42
N SER A 26 15.25 11.56 -20.69
CA SER A 26 15.98 10.76 -21.67
C SER A 26 16.07 9.23 -21.39
N GLU A 27 15.32 8.70 -20.42
CA GLU A 27 15.21 7.26 -20.15
C GLU A 27 13.79 6.77 -20.45
N TYR A 28 13.66 5.99 -21.49
CA TYR A 28 12.38 5.49 -22.01
C TYR A 28 12.24 4.00 -21.77
N SER A 29 11.06 3.56 -21.39
CA SER A 29 10.71 2.14 -21.33
C SER A 29 9.53 1.84 -22.24
N LEU A 30 9.52 0.62 -22.78
CA LEU A 30 8.46 0.14 -23.66
C LEU A 30 7.71 -1.00 -22.96
N VAL A 31 6.38 -0.90 -22.94
CA VAL A 31 5.49 -1.95 -22.45
C VAL A 31 4.91 -2.69 -23.64
N GLN A 32 5.07 -4.00 -23.66
CA GLN A 32 4.56 -4.87 -24.71
C GLN A 32 3.45 -5.75 -24.16
N PRO A 33 2.41 -6.07 -24.95
CA PRO A 33 1.43 -7.06 -24.55
C PRO A 33 2.07 -8.44 -24.44
N VAL A 34 1.92 -9.08 -23.29
CA VAL A 34 2.45 -10.45 -23.03
C VAL A 34 1.39 -11.53 -23.20
N ILE A 35 0.11 -11.13 -23.23
CA ILE A 35 -1.02 -12.02 -23.47
C ILE A 35 -1.94 -11.42 -24.55
N LYS A 36 -2.69 -12.29 -25.21
CA LYS A 36 -3.78 -11.86 -26.09
C LYS A 36 -4.96 -11.33 -25.26
N LYS A 37 -5.76 -10.43 -25.85
CA LYS A 37 -6.99 -9.96 -25.23
C LYS A 37 -7.90 -11.14 -24.86
N LEU A 38 -8.29 -11.18 -23.60
CA LEU A 38 -9.17 -12.24 -23.07
C LEU A 38 -10.65 -11.96 -23.38
N PHE A 39 -11.01 -10.69 -23.52
CA PHE A 39 -12.37 -10.22 -23.75
C PHE A 39 -12.41 -9.21 -24.89
N ASP A 40 -13.60 -8.85 -25.34
CA ASP A 40 -13.78 -7.75 -26.31
C ASP A 40 -13.54 -6.38 -25.64
N THR A 41 -12.30 -6.13 -25.35
CA THR A 41 -11.80 -4.88 -24.75
C THR A 41 -10.98 -4.10 -25.75
N ARG A 42 -10.86 -2.80 -25.51
CA ARG A 42 -10.02 -1.91 -26.34
C ARG A 42 -9.12 -1.08 -25.48
N GLN A 43 -7.89 -0.95 -25.89
CA GLN A 43 -6.95 -0.05 -25.27
C GLN A 43 -7.43 1.40 -25.41
N PHE A 44 -7.32 2.19 -24.35
CA PHE A 44 -7.83 3.57 -24.33
C PHE A 44 -7.18 4.43 -25.44
N GLN A 45 -5.91 4.24 -25.70
CA GLN A 45 -5.18 4.96 -26.74
C GLN A 45 -5.70 4.63 -28.15
N ASP A 46 -6.11 3.38 -28.40
CA ASP A 46 -6.76 3.01 -29.67
C ASP A 46 -8.09 3.76 -29.85
N LEU A 47 -8.86 3.94 -28.76
CA LEU A 47 -10.10 4.73 -28.82
C LEU A 47 -9.83 6.20 -29.13
N LEU A 48 -8.79 6.80 -28.56
CA LEU A 48 -8.39 8.16 -28.85
C LEU A 48 -7.98 8.32 -30.32
N LEU A 49 -7.25 7.36 -30.87
CA LEU A 49 -6.88 7.37 -32.30
C LEU A 49 -8.11 7.29 -33.20
N VAL A 50 -9.07 6.41 -32.88
CA VAL A 50 -10.33 6.32 -33.63
C VAL A 50 -11.12 7.63 -33.56
N TRP A 51 -11.22 8.24 -32.39
CA TRP A 51 -11.94 9.52 -32.22
C TRP A 51 -11.24 10.69 -32.91
N SER A 52 -9.92 10.60 -33.10
CA SER A 52 -9.17 11.59 -33.91
C SER A 52 -9.17 11.28 -35.42
N ASN A 53 -9.99 10.34 -35.89
CA ASN A 53 -10.04 9.86 -37.28
C ASN A 53 -8.71 9.24 -37.77
N SER A 54 -7.85 8.78 -36.88
CA SER A 54 -6.66 8.05 -37.26
C SER A 54 -7.00 6.62 -37.66
N LYS A 55 -6.39 6.15 -38.76
CA LYS A 55 -6.49 4.75 -39.19
C LYS A 55 -5.41 3.84 -38.56
N LYS A 56 -4.48 4.42 -37.83
CA LYS A 56 -3.38 3.69 -37.21
C LYS A 56 -3.84 3.00 -35.92
N SER A 57 -3.33 1.80 -35.68
CA SER A 57 -3.36 1.19 -34.36
C SER A 57 -2.41 1.93 -33.40
N TYR A 58 -2.58 1.76 -32.09
CA TYR A 58 -1.66 2.38 -31.15
C TYR A 58 -0.24 1.83 -31.27
N TYR A 59 -0.07 0.56 -31.65
CA TYR A 59 1.24 -0.03 -31.95
C TYR A 59 1.95 0.73 -33.10
N GLU A 60 1.26 0.99 -34.19
CA GLU A 60 1.83 1.74 -35.33
C GLU A 60 2.13 3.18 -34.94
N TYR A 61 1.26 3.79 -34.12
CA TYR A 61 1.46 5.14 -33.64
C TYR A 61 2.70 5.24 -32.74
N ILE A 62 2.86 4.35 -31.75
CA ILE A 62 3.99 4.37 -30.81
C ILE A 62 5.30 4.07 -31.53
N LYS A 63 5.30 3.11 -32.46
CA LYS A 63 6.45 2.81 -33.31
C LYS A 63 6.90 4.02 -34.11
N ASP A 64 5.98 4.65 -34.83
CA ASP A 64 6.26 5.86 -35.63
C ASP A 64 6.79 7.01 -34.76
N HIS A 65 6.22 7.17 -33.55
CA HIS A 65 6.63 8.21 -32.61
C HIS A 65 8.07 7.97 -32.11
N TRP A 66 8.38 6.74 -31.76
CA TRP A 66 9.71 6.38 -31.30
C TRP A 66 10.74 6.55 -32.41
N GLU A 67 10.48 6.05 -33.62
CA GLU A 67 11.40 6.15 -34.75
C GLU A 67 11.67 7.61 -35.17
N LYS A 68 10.68 8.49 -35.03
CA LYS A 68 10.81 9.89 -35.45
C LYS A 68 11.36 10.82 -34.37
N ASN A 69 11.03 10.58 -33.11
CA ASN A 69 11.26 11.56 -32.04
C ASN A 69 12.20 11.08 -30.93
N ILE A 70 12.35 9.79 -30.74
CA ILE A 70 13.09 9.23 -29.61
C ILE A 70 14.39 8.57 -30.07
N LEU A 71 14.30 7.67 -31.06
CA LEU A 71 15.46 6.90 -31.52
C LEU A 71 16.39 7.76 -32.38
N GLU A 72 17.65 7.92 -31.94
CA GLU A 72 18.68 8.66 -32.69
C GLU A 72 19.61 7.70 -33.44
N ASN A 73 20.14 6.69 -32.74
CA ASN A 73 21.13 5.75 -33.25
C ASN A 73 20.76 4.29 -32.94
N SER A 74 19.47 3.99 -32.88
CA SER A 74 18.98 2.65 -32.58
C SER A 74 17.82 2.30 -33.49
N PHE A 75 17.49 1.00 -33.53
CA PHE A 75 16.42 0.47 -34.35
C PHE A 75 15.28 -0.03 -33.49
N TRP A 76 14.05 0.12 -33.97
CA TRP A 76 12.85 -0.33 -33.27
C TRP A 76 12.97 -1.76 -32.72
N ASN A 77 13.42 -2.70 -33.54
CA ASN A 77 13.55 -4.10 -33.12
C ASN A 77 14.52 -4.31 -31.97
N LYS A 78 15.57 -3.50 -31.88
CA LYS A 78 16.51 -3.56 -30.77
C LYS A 78 15.85 -3.10 -29.48
N VAL A 79 15.15 -1.96 -29.53
CA VAL A 79 14.44 -1.43 -28.33
C VAL A 79 13.30 -2.35 -27.93
N LEU A 80 12.62 -2.98 -28.88
CA LEU A 80 11.60 -3.98 -28.62
C LEU A 80 12.16 -5.18 -27.86
N HIS A 81 13.38 -5.61 -28.21
CA HIS A 81 14.08 -6.69 -27.51
C HIS A 81 14.55 -6.25 -26.11
N ASP A 82 15.15 -5.07 -26.00
CA ASP A 82 15.78 -4.59 -24.77
C ASP A 82 14.75 -4.04 -23.77
N GLY A 83 13.59 -3.58 -24.24
CA GLY A 83 12.51 -3.00 -23.44
C GLY A 83 12.78 -1.60 -22.92
N ILE A 84 14.02 -1.13 -23.03
CA ILE A 84 14.47 0.18 -22.54
C ILE A 84 15.36 0.86 -23.58
N TYR A 85 15.35 2.20 -23.57
CA TYR A 85 16.23 3.03 -24.37
C TYR A 85 16.65 4.27 -23.59
N SER A 86 17.97 4.52 -23.54
CA SER A 86 18.54 5.73 -22.95
C SER A 86 19.11 6.61 -24.05
N LYS A 87 18.55 7.80 -24.19
CA LYS A 87 19.04 8.82 -25.11
C LYS A 87 20.26 9.48 -24.48
N LYS A 88 21.37 9.60 -25.21
CA LYS A 88 22.54 10.33 -24.70
C LYS A 88 22.17 11.80 -24.53
N GLU A 89 22.20 12.26 -23.31
CA GLU A 89 22.03 13.69 -23.03
C GLU A 89 23.16 14.49 -23.69
N THR A 90 22.81 15.23 -24.73
CA THR A 90 23.77 16.06 -25.48
C THR A 90 24.08 17.39 -24.80
N ASN A 91 23.35 17.80 -23.80
CA ASN A 91 23.67 18.93 -22.91
C ASN A 91 22.64 18.97 -21.79
N ILE A 92 23.02 18.62 -20.59
CA ILE A 92 22.33 19.12 -19.41
C ILE A 92 22.60 20.63 -19.42
N THR A 93 21.75 21.43 -20.02
CA THR A 93 21.60 22.80 -19.56
C THR A 93 21.27 22.64 -18.09
N LYS A 94 22.28 22.84 -17.25
CA LYS A 94 22.08 23.06 -15.83
C LYS A 94 21.14 24.26 -15.77
N ASN A 95 19.83 23.98 -15.82
CA ASN A 95 18.85 24.95 -15.39
C ASN A 95 19.31 25.28 -13.98
N LYS A 96 20.07 26.38 -13.87
CA LYS A 96 20.22 27.06 -12.60
C LYS A 96 18.76 27.31 -12.18
N PHE A 97 18.22 26.41 -11.37
CA PHE A 97 17.09 26.77 -10.55
C PHE A 97 17.57 28.03 -9.81
N LEU A 98 17.22 29.17 -10.35
CA LEU A 98 17.32 30.42 -9.65
C LEU A 98 16.45 30.25 -8.39
N ARG A 99 17.08 29.81 -7.32
CA ARG A 99 16.52 29.90 -5.96
C ARG A 99 16.43 31.39 -5.60
N THR A 100 15.53 32.08 -6.28
CA THR A 100 15.29 33.50 -6.04
C THR A 100 14.05 33.76 -5.19
N ALA A 101 13.33 32.72 -4.76
CA ALA A 101 12.33 32.90 -3.73
C ALA A 101 13.05 33.10 -2.39
N PRO A 102 12.94 34.26 -1.74
CA PRO A 102 13.53 34.45 -0.44
C PRO A 102 12.89 33.47 0.54
N TYR A 103 13.68 32.64 1.17
CA TYR A 103 13.28 31.63 2.17
C TYR A 103 12.31 32.19 3.24
N LYS A 104 12.36 33.49 3.50
CA LYS A 104 11.50 34.18 4.48
C LYS A 104 10.01 34.15 4.13
N ILE A 105 9.65 34.23 2.85
CA ILE A 105 8.23 34.25 2.41
C ILE A 105 7.60 32.88 2.66
N PHE A 106 8.35 31.81 2.46
CA PHE A 106 7.84 30.44 2.63
C PHE A 106 7.56 30.10 4.12
N TYR A 107 8.37 30.61 5.04
CA TYR A 107 8.18 30.38 6.49
C TYR A 107 6.99 31.16 7.07
N THR A 108 6.77 32.40 6.64
CA THR A 108 5.60 33.20 7.08
C THR A 108 4.31 32.59 6.56
N ASP A 109 4.26 32.17 5.30
CA ASP A 109 3.08 31.52 4.71
C ASP A 109 2.78 30.18 5.37
N LEU A 110 3.81 29.40 5.75
CA LEU A 110 3.67 28.14 6.50
C LEU A 110 3.14 28.39 7.91
N GLN A 111 3.66 29.38 8.62
CA GLN A 111 3.21 29.72 9.96
C GLN A 111 1.74 30.18 9.93
N ASP A 112 1.37 31.03 8.98
CA ASP A 112 0.00 31.47 8.77
C ASP A 112 -0.97 30.33 8.41
N LEU A 113 -0.47 29.28 7.74
CA LEU A 113 -1.23 28.07 7.45
C LEU A 113 -1.41 27.21 8.71
N ILE A 114 -0.34 27.04 9.50
CA ILE A 114 -0.38 26.29 10.77
C ILE A 114 -1.32 26.96 11.76
N ASP A 115 -1.25 28.29 11.89
CA ASP A 115 -2.10 29.07 12.82
C ASP A 115 -3.59 29.04 12.42
N LYS A 116 -3.91 28.76 11.16
CA LYS A 116 -5.27 28.59 10.66
C LYS A 116 -5.85 27.19 10.85
N ILE A 117 -5.04 26.21 11.25
CA ILE A 117 -5.54 24.85 11.54
C ILE A 117 -6.30 24.93 12.88
N PRO A 118 -7.62 24.69 12.90
CA PRO A 118 -8.38 24.74 14.13
C PRO A 118 -7.91 23.61 15.06
N LEU A 119 -7.24 23.96 16.16
CA LEU A 119 -6.92 23.05 17.25
C LEU A 119 -8.19 22.70 18.03
N ASN A 120 -9.06 21.90 17.43
CA ASN A 120 -10.24 21.40 18.12
C ASN A 120 -9.89 20.04 18.74
N LYS A 121 -9.84 19.97 20.07
CA LYS A 121 -9.48 18.77 20.84
C LYS A 121 -10.41 17.57 20.60
N ASN A 122 -11.55 17.79 19.95
CA ASN A 122 -12.53 16.73 19.65
C ASN A 122 -12.52 16.28 18.18
N LEU A 123 -11.60 16.79 17.38
CA LEU A 123 -11.44 16.40 15.98
C LEU A 123 -10.10 15.71 15.77
N TYR A 124 -10.12 14.74 14.88
CA TYR A 124 -8.96 13.95 14.47
C TYR A 124 -8.62 14.24 13.01
N GLU A 125 -7.35 14.32 12.70
CA GLU A 125 -6.89 14.44 11.32
C GLU A 125 -7.01 13.09 10.63
N LEU A 126 -7.91 13.00 9.66
CA LEU A 126 -8.10 11.79 8.85
C LEU A 126 -7.18 11.83 7.65
N THR A 127 -6.30 10.83 7.53
CA THR A 127 -5.52 10.56 6.32
C THR A 127 -6.16 9.44 5.53
N LEU A 128 -6.52 9.72 4.28
CA LEU A 128 -7.01 8.74 3.32
C LEU A 128 -5.86 8.28 2.43
N TYR A 129 -5.64 6.98 2.30
CA TYR A 129 -4.49 6.43 1.59
C TYR A 129 -4.80 5.15 0.80
N PRO A 130 -4.10 4.86 -0.29
CA PRO A 130 -4.17 3.57 -0.96
C PRO A 130 -3.33 2.53 -0.21
N LYS A 131 -3.89 1.34 0.03
CA LYS A 131 -3.13 0.18 0.53
C LYS A 131 -2.24 -0.41 -0.56
N ILE A 132 -1.14 -1.05 -0.17
CA ILE A 132 -0.24 -1.72 -1.11
C ILE A 132 -0.99 -2.81 -1.90
N GLY A 133 -1.81 -3.63 -1.25
CA GLY A 133 -2.56 -4.70 -1.90
C GLY A 133 -3.69 -4.19 -2.79
N MET A 134 -4.63 -3.44 -2.19
CA MET A 134 -5.85 -3.01 -2.88
C MET A 134 -5.72 -1.71 -3.67
N GLY A 135 -4.66 -0.93 -3.43
CA GLY A 135 -4.48 0.36 -4.07
C GLY A 135 -5.68 1.28 -3.87
N ASP A 136 -6.14 1.86 -4.95
CA ASP A 136 -7.33 2.73 -5.00
C ASP A 136 -8.66 1.95 -5.18
N GLY A 137 -8.60 0.63 -5.31
CA GLY A 137 -9.76 -0.24 -5.48
C GLY A 137 -10.17 -0.53 -6.92
N GLN A 138 -9.35 -0.18 -7.91
CA GLN A 138 -9.64 -0.55 -9.31
C GLN A 138 -9.79 -2.06 -9.47
N GLN A 139 -9.01 -2.83 -8.74
CA GLN A 139 -9.02 -4.30 -8.75
C GLN A 139 -9.70 -4.92 -7.52
N ALA A 140 -10.65 -4.21 -6.90
CA ALA A 140 -11.36 -4.69 -5.70
C ALA A 140 -12.17 -5.99 -5.92
N ASN A 141 -12.38 -6.41 -7.16
CA ASN A 141 -12.99 -7.68 -7.52
C ASN A 141 -11.99 -8.85 -7.65
N ASN A 142 -10.72 -8.62 -7.33
CA ASN A 142 -9.72 -9.67 -7.31
C ASN A 142 -9.60 -10.25 -5.89
N PRO A 143 -10.06 -11.50 -5.64
CA PRO A 143 -10.04 -12.08 -4.30
C PRO A 143 -8.62 -12.27 -3.76
N TRP A 144 -7.64 -12.57 -4.59
CA TRP A 144 -6.26 -12.71 -4.15
C TRP A 144 -5.67 -11.42 -3.60
N LEU A 145 -6.07 -10.26 -4.15
CA LEU A 145 -5.67 -8.97 -3.58
C LEU A 145 -6.37 -8.69 -2.25
N GLN A 146 -7.60 -9.17 -2.07
CA GLN A 146 -8.28 -9.05 -0.78
C GLN A 146 -7.67 -9.95 0.30
N GLU A 147 -7.15 -11.11 -0.09
CA GLU A 147 -6.42 -12.02 0.78
C GLU A 147 -4.99 -11.54 1.08
N PHE A 148 -4.47 -10.58 0.31
CA PHE A 148 -3.12 -10.06 0.50
C PHE A 148 -3.04 -9.27 1.81
N PRO A 149 -2.22 -9.72 2.77
CA PRO A 149 -2.16 -9.09 4.09
C PRO A 149 -1.50 -7.72 4.05
N ASP A 150 -2.03 -6.81 4.83
CA ASP A 150 -1.38 -5.52 5.07
C ASP A 150 -0.01 -5.72 5.73
N PRO A 151 1.06 -5.08 5.27
CA PRO A 151 2.41 -5.32 5.79
C PRO A 151 2.60 -4.89 7.24
N LEU A 152 1.77 -3.98 7.76
CA LEU A 152 1.86 -3.50 9.14
C LEU A 152 0.91 -4.25 10.07
N THR A 153 -0.38 -4.26 9.75
CA THR A 153 -1.41 -4.83 10.61
C THR A 153 -1.64 -6.32 10.37
N ARG A 154 -1.19 -6.82 9.22
CA ARG A 154 -1.41 -8.20 8.73
C ARG A 154 -2.86 -8.58 8.53
N ALA A 155 -3.78 -7.62 8.61
CA ALA A 155 -5.18 -7.82 8.32
C ALA A 155 -5.42 -7.97 6.82
N THR A 156 -6.35 -8.86 6.48
CA THR A 156 -6.83 -9.14 5.12
C THR A 156 -8.31 -8.79 5.02
N TRP A 157 -8.86 -8.75 3.83
CA TRP A 157 -10.28 -8.59 3.52
C TRP A 157 -10.95 -7.27 3.92
N ASP A 158 -10.41 -6.50 4.84
CA ASP A 158 -11.00 -5.28 5.39
C ASP A 158 -10.16 -4.04 5.21
N ASN A 159 -10.83 -2.88 5.19
CA ASN A 159 -10.23 -1.64 5.63
C ASN A 159 -10.77 -1.26 7.03
N TYR A 160 -10.00 -0.49 7.73
CA TYR A 160 -10.20 -0.16 9.13
C TYR A 160 -9.65 1.23 9.41
N LEU A 161 -10.12 1.82 10.50
CA LEU A 161 -9.57 3.05 11.03
C LEU A 161 -8.35 2.73 11.89
N THR A 162 -7.18 3.22 11.51
CA THR A 162 -6.00 3.17 12.38
C THR A 162 -6.01 4.34 13.34
N ILE A 163 -5.63 4.10 14.60
CA ILE A 163 -5.61 5.12 15.64
C ILE A 163 -4.41 4.90 16.58
N SER A 164 -3.90 5.98 17.16
CA SER A 164 -2.83 5.90 18.15
C SER A 164 -3.29 5.19 19.43
N GLU A 165 -2.37 4.57 20.13
CA GLU A 165 -2.65 3.93 21.43
C GLU A 165 -3.19 4.93 22.46
N PHE A 166 -2.66 6.16 22.46
CA PHE A 166 -3.11 7.21 23.38
C PHE A 166 -4.56 7.63 23.11
N ASP A 167 -4.91 7.85 21.85
CA ASP A 167 -6.26 8.26 21.46
C ASP A 167 -7.26 7.13 21.67
N ALA A 168 -6.84 5.88 21.40
CA ALA A 168 -7.65 4.70 21.66
C ALA A 168 -8.00 4.55 23.14
N LYS A 169 -7.06 4.81 24.05
CA LYS A 169 -7.31 4.86 25.50
C LYS A 169 -8.29 5.98 25.87
N THR A 170 -8.11 7.15 25.28
CA THR A 170 -8.97 8.31 25.54
C THR A 170 -10.41 8.09 25.08
N LEU A 171 -10.61 7.37 23.98
CA LEU A 171 -11.91 7.04 23.40
C LEU A 171 -12.50 5.71 23.92
N ASP A 172 -11.83 5.00 24.83
CA ASP A 172 -12.26 3.68 25.29
C ASP A 172 -12.47 2.66 24.16
N LEU A 173 -11.51 2.61 23.25
CA LEU A 173 -11.54 1.71 22.09
C LEU A 173 -10.91 0.34 22.36
N TYR A 174 -10.34 0.14 23.55
CA TYR A 174 -9.84 -1.18 23.95
C TYR A 174 -10.99 -2.15 24.16
N LEU A 175 -10.77 -3.39 23.74
CA LEU A 175 -11.65 -4.50 24.13
C LEU A 175 -11.34 -4.89 25.59
N GLU A 176 -12.37 -5.32 26.31
CA GLU A 176 -12.18 -5.88 27.65
C GLU A 176 -11.17 -7.04 27.58
N PRO A 177 -10.20 -7.12 28.51
CA PRO A 177 -9.20 -8.16 28.49
C PRO A 177 -9.88 -9.52 28.62
N SER A 178 -9.69 -10.38 27.64
CA SER A 178 -9.94 -11.81 27.85
C SER A 178 -8.93 -12.31 28.90
N THR A 179 -9.34 -13.09 29.81
CA THR A 179 -8.72 -13.40 31.12
C THR A 179 -7.29 -13.96 31.09
N PHE A 180 -6.62 -14.06 29.95
CA PHE A 180 -5.28 -14.66 29.83
C PHE A 180 -4.20 -13.75 29.23
N PHE A 181 -4.54 -12.72 28.48
CA PHE A 181 -3.56 -11.78 27.91
C PHE A 181 -4.10 -10.36 28.02
N SER A 182 -3.87 -9.73 29.17
CA SER A 182 -4.19 -8.32 29.39
C SER A 182 -3.37 -7.44 28.45
N GLU A 183 -4.03 -6.54 27.74
CA GLU A 183 -3.51 -5.42 26.94
C GLU A 183 -3.50 -5.59 25.42
N SER A 184 -3.80 -6.73 24.84
CA SER A 184 -3.82 -6.86 23.38
C SER A 184 -5.24 -7.06 22.83
N SER A 185 -5.54 -6.41 21.73
CA SER A 185 -6.73 -6.68 20.93
C SER A 185 -6.70 -8.04 20.24
N HIS A 186 -5.88 -8.95 20.72
CA HIS A 186 -5.71 -10.28 20.17
C HIS A 186 -6.41 -11.32 21.05
N ASP A 187 -7.05 -12.29 20.41
CA ASP A 187 -7.54 -13.50 21.09
C ASP A 187 -6.37 -14.44 21.43
N ALA A 188 -6.65 -15.46 22.25
CA ALA A 188 -5.64 -16.43 22.68
C ALA A 188 -4.97 -17.19 21.51
N ASP A 189 -5.66 -17.32 20.37
CA ASP A 189 -5.18 -17.89 19.12
C ASP A 189 -4.41 -16.92 18.23
N GLY A 190 -4.26 -15.65 18.64
CA GLY A 190 -3.59 -14.60 17.90
C GLY A 190 -4.50 -13.84 16.93
N GLY A 191 -5.81 -14.08 16.97
CA GLY A 191 -6.80 -13.35 16.18
C GLY A 191 -6.84 -11.87 16.60
N LEU A 192 -6.85 -10.96 15.63
CA LEU A 192 -6.96 -9.51 15.84
C LEU A 192 -8.42 -9.10 15.88
N ASN A 193 -8.81 -8.35 16.90
CA ASN A 193 -10.15 -7.84 17.09
C ASN A 193 -10.16 -6.33 17.31
N GLY A 194 -11.26 -5.67 16.98
CA GLY A 194 -11.43 -4.24 17.20
C GLY A 194 -12.86 -3.83 17.50
N LYS A 195 -13.03 -2.76 18.27
CA LYS A 195 -14.31 -2.07 18.41
C LYS A 195 -14.67 -1.33 17.13
N TYR A 196 -15.92 -0.96 16.97
CA TYR A 196 -16.36 -0.10 15.88
C TYR A 196 -16.36 1.36 16.30
N ALA A 197 -16.07 2.24 15.35
CA ALA A 197 -16.28 3.68 15.47
C ALA A 197 -17.08 4.22 14.28
N ILE A 198 -17.80 5.31 14.51
CA ILE A 198 -18.44 6.11 13.47
C ILE A 198 -17.57 7.33 13.27
N ILE A 199 -17.03 7.48 12.06
CA ILE A 199 -16.33 8.69 11.63
C ILE A 199 -17.25 9.56 10.82
N SER A 200 -17.26 10.86 11.10
CA SER A 200 -18.18 11.79 10.45
C SER A 200 -17.46 13.01 9.89
N LEU A 201 -17.82 13.36 8.65
CA LEU A 201 -17.29 14.50 7.92
C LEU A 201 -18.36 15.09 7.00
N ASN A 202 -18.63 16.39 7.12
CA ASN A 202 -19.54 17.12 6.23
C ASN A 202 -20.91 16.44 6.03
N GLY A 203 -21.50 15.95 7.14
CA GLY A 203 -22.81 15.29 7.12
C GLY A 203 -22.81 13.85 6.57
N LYS A 204 -21.66 13.30 6.25
CA LYS A 204 -21.48 11.86 5.91
C LYS A 204 -20.86 11.13 7.08
N SER A 205 -21.35 9.93 7.35
CA SER A 205 -20.85 9.09 8.43
C SER A 205 -20.58 7.68 7.94
N LEU A 206 -19.48 7.08 8.40
CA LEU A 206 -19.12 5.70 8.12
C LEU A 206 -18.86 4.96 9.43
N LYS A 207 -19.49 3.80 9.59
CA LYS A 207 -19.16 2.86 10.66
C LYS A 207 -18.00 1.98 10.20
N VAL A 208 -16.88 2.03 10.90
CA VAL A 208 -15.64 1.32 10.55
C VAL A 208 -15.09 0.57 11.76
N PRO A 209 -14.50 -0.61 11.58
CA PRO A 209 -13.74 -1.25 12.64
C PRO A 209 -12.43 -0.50 12.88
N VAL A 210 -11.91 -0.59 14.10
CA VAL A 210 -10.72 0.17 14.52
C VAL A 210 -9.57 -0.78 14.83
N ILE A 211 -8.39 -0.46 14.33
CA ILE A 211 -7.13 -1.09 14.72
C ILE A 211 -6.28 -0.07 15.47
N ILE A 212 -5.83 -0.42 16.66
CA ILE A 212 -4.88 0.36 17.44
C ILE A 212 -3.50 0.12 16.85
N GLN A 213 -2.85 1.18 16.37
CA GLN A 213 -1.54 1.10 15.74
C GLN A 213 -0.49 1.79 16.62
N PRO A 214 0.37 1.03 17.31
CA PRO A 214 1.48 1.59 18.08
C PRO A 214 2.39 2.45 17.21
N GLY A 215 2.84 3.60 17.74
CA GLY A 215 3.70 4.52 17.02
C GLY A 215 2.99 5.51 16.10
N GLN A 216 1.67 5.41 15.92
CA GLN A 216 0.90 6.42 15.19
C GLN A 216 0.84 7.73 15.98
N ALA A 217 0.89 8.85 15.27
CA ALA A 217 0.82 10.17 15.90
C ALA A 217 -0.54 10.41 16.58
N ARG A 218 -0.53 11.07 17.72
CA ARG A 218 -1.74 11.45 18.45
C ARG A 218 -2.57 12.45 17.64
N GLY A 219 -3.89 12.32 17.73
CA GLY A 219 -4.82 13.19 17.02
C GLY A 219 -4.95 12.87 15.53
N THR A 220 -4.33 11.78 15.06
CA THR A 220 -4.39 11.33 13.66
C THR A 220 -5.06 9.98 13.53
N VAL A 221 -5.81 9.79 12.46
CA VAL A 221 -6.43 8.51 12.11
C VAL A 221 -6.27 8.24 10.62
N GLY A 222 -6.11 6.98 10.26
CA GLY A 222 -5.94 6.58 8.86
C GLY A 222 -7.06 5.67 8.40
N LEU A 223 -7.53 5.84 7.16
CA LEU A 223 -8.48 4.94 6.51
C LEU A 223 -8.08 4.70 5.06
N SER A 224 -7.95 3.44 4.69
CA SER A 224 -7.53 3.10 3.33
C SER A 224 -8.69 3.08 2.34
N PHE A 225 -8.38 3.43 1.08
CA PHE A 225 -9.26 3.22 -0.07
C PHE A 225 -9.34 1.74 -0.46
N GLY A 226 -10.20 1.44 -1.43
CA GLY A 226 -10.20 0.18 -2.16
C GLY A 226 -11.26 -0.83 -1.72
N TYR A 227 -12.02 -0.54 -0.68
CA TYR A 227 -13.03 -1.41 -0.09
C TYR A 227 -14.45 -0.84 -0.18
N GLY A 228 -15.42 -1.58 0.33
CA GLY A 228 -16.84 -1.16 0.36
C GLY A 228 -17.53 -1.20 -1.01
N ARG A 229 -16.99 -1.94 -1.96
CA ARG A 229 -17.65 -2.18 -3.24
C ARG A 229 -18.82 -3.12 -3.03
N SER A 230 -20.00 -2.74 -3.52
CA SER A 230 -21.25 -3.51 -3.34
C SER A 230 -21.84 -4.05 -4.64
N LYS A 231 -21.33 -3.60 -5.80
CA LYS A 231 -21.88 -3.97 -7.11
C LYS A 231 -20.80 -4.53 -8.02
N GLY A 232 -21.16 -5.54 -8.80
CA GLY A 232 -20.28 -6.18 -9.78
C GLY A 232 -19.19 -7.05 -9.15
N ILE A 233 -19.43 -7.55 -7.94
CA ILE A 233 -18.58 -8.51 -7.22
C ILE A 233 -19.46 -9.57 -6.56
N LYS A 234 -18.89 -10.70 -6.19
CA LYS A 234 -19.56 -11.75 -5.41
C LYS A 234 -19.85 -11.26 -4.00
N ASP A 235 -20.86 -11.83 -3.35
CA ASP A 235 -21.26 -11.41 -2.00
C ASP A 235 -20.15 -11.61 -0.96
N GLU A 236 -19.40 -12.68 -1.07
CA GLU A 236 -18.27 -13.00 -0.19
C GLU A 236 -17.13 -11.95 -0.27
N MET A 237 -17.08 -11.18 -1.35
CA MET A 237 -16.09 -10.16 -1.58
C MET A 237 -16.56 -8.73 -1.18
N LYS A 238 -17.80 -8.62 -0.68
CA LYS A 238 -18.36 -7.35 -0.21
C LYS A 238 -17.88 -7.04 1.20
N THR A 239 -16.67 -6.54 1.32
CA THR A 239 -16.00 -6.29 2.59
C THR A 239 -15.63 -4.82 2.75
N GLY A 240 -15.44 -4.40 4.00
CA GLY A 240 -15.01 -3.07 4.36
C GLY A 240 -15.98 -1.94 4.02
N VAL A 241 -15.51 -0.72 4.07
CA VAL A 241 -16.28 0.49 3.83
C VAL A 241 -15.72 1.32 2.68
N ASN A 242 -16.59 2.04 2.00
CA ASN A 242 -16.18 2.92 0.90
C ASN A 242 -15.65 4.26 1.44
N ALA A 243 -14.34 4.36 1.64
CA ALA A 243 -13.66 5.56 2.13
C ALA A 243 -13.79 6.78 1.18
N TYR A 244 -14.07 6.57 -0.10
CA TYR A 244 -14.30 7.67 -1.05
C TYR A 244 -15.48 8.58 -0.68
N GLN A 245 -16.39 8.12 0.18
CA GLN A 245 -17.46 8.97 0.68
C GLN A 245 -16.95 10.14 1.51
N LEU A 246 -15.77 10.01 2.11
CA LEU A 246 -15.10 11.05 2.89
C LEU A 246 -14.04 11.82 2.06
N TYR A 247 -13.79 11.42 0.81
CA TYR A 247 -12.84 12.09 -0.09
C TYR A 247 -13.48 13.33 -0.72
N ALA A 248 -13.61 14.40 0.07
CA ALA A 248 -14.21 15.65 -0.37
C ALA A 248 -13.14 16.59 -0.95
N ASN A 249 -13.47 17.24 -2.07
CA ASN A 249 -12.60 18.24 -2.72
C ASN A 249 -11.18 17.73 -3.05
N PHE A 250 -11.03 16.43 -3.33
CA PHE A 250 -9.75 15.80 -3.60
C PHE A 250 -8.71 15.96 -2.48
N LYS A 251 -9.17 16.15 -1.24
CA LYS A 251 -8.30 16.21 -0.05
C LYS A 251 -8.18 14.83 0.58
N THR A 252 -6.97 14.46 0.91
CA THR A 252 -6.64 13.21 1.61
C THR A 252 -6.47 13.41 3.10
N ASP A 253 -6.34 14.65 3.55
CA ASP A 253 -6.18 15.12 4.93
C ASP A 253 -7.37 16.01 5.32
N GLN A 254 -8.15 15.60 6.30
CA GLN A 254 -9.35 16.31 6.72
C GLN A 254 -9.63 16.07 8.21
N LEU A 255 -10.27 17.02 8.87
CA LEU A 255 -10.66 16.88 10.27
C LEU A 255 -12.01 16.17 10.39
N VAL A 256 -12.05 15.09 11.16
CA VAL A 256 -13.23 14.25 11.39
C VAL A 256 -13.57 14.13 12.86
N SER A 257 -14.85 13.97 13.17
CA SER A 257 -15.28 13.54 14.50
C SER A 257 -15.36 12.01 14.56
N ILE A 258 -15.05 11.46 15.73
CA ILE A 258 -15.08 10.02 16.00
C ILE A 258 -16.03 9.77 17.16
N GLN A 259 -16.94 8.82 16.98
CA GLN A 259 -17.84 8.34 18.01
C GLN A 259 -17.69 6.81 18.10
N VAL A 260 -17.36 6.33 19.28
CA VAL A 260 -17.30 4.88 19.53
C VAL A 260 -18.71 4.30 19.50
N THR A 261 -18.85 3.13 18.93
CA THR A 261 -20.13 2.41 18.87
C THR A 261 -19.97 0.96 19.30
N GLU A 262 -21.06 0.37 19.71
CA GLU A 262 -21.08 -1.03 20.13
C GLU A 262 -20.73 -2.01 19.02
N GLY A 263 -20.23 -3.15 19.42
CA GLY A 263 -19.88 -4.28 18.58
C GLY A 263 -18.37 -4.54 18.54
N LYS A 264 -18.04 -5.79 18.26
CA LYS A 264 -16.68 -6.29 18.04
C LYS A 264 -16.55 -6.72 16.58
N HIS A 265 -15.45 -6.41 15.96
CA HIS A 265 -15.08 -6.91 14.64
C HIS A 265 -13.91 -7.88 14.76
N GLU A 266 -14.06 -9.04 14.16
CA GLU A 266 -13.00 -10.03 14.08
C GLU A 266 -12.32 -9.88 12.72
N PHE A 267 -11.03 -9.50 12.77
CA PHE A 267 -10.26 -9.34 11.54
C PHE A 267 -9.70 -10.67 11.05
N ALA A 268 -9.86 -10.95 9.79
CA ALA A 268 -9.07 -11.97 9.13
C ALA A 268 -7.62 -11.46 9.04
N CYS A 269 -6.71 -12.09 9.74
CA CYS A 269 -5.30 -11.71 9.74
C CYS A 269 -4.40 -12.93 9.72
N ILE A 270 -3.19 -12.75 9.18
CA ILE A 270 -2.16 -13.76 9.34
C ILE A 270 -1.66 -13.75 10.79
N GLN A 271 -1.33 -14.91 11.29
CA GLN A 271 -0.95 -15.10 12.70
C GLN A 271 0.21 -14.17 13.09
N LEU A 272 0.03 -13.45 14.18
CA LEU A 272 1.05 -12.61 14.78
C LEU A 272 1.87 -13.40 15.78
N HIS A 273 3.11 -13.64 15.46
CA HIS A 273 4.06 -14.22 16.42
C HIS A 273 4.77 -13.08 17.15
N ASN A 274 4.17 -12.62 18.24
CA ASN A 274 4.72 -11.54 19.07
C ASN A 274 5.83 -12.03 20.01
N THR A 275 5.98 -13.33 20.14
CA THR A 275 6.98 -13.97 21.01
C THR A 275 7.71 -15.05 20.24
N LEU A 276 8.91 -15.35 20.67
CA LEU A 276 9.67 -16.48 20.12
C LEU A 276 9.15 -17.83 20.60
N MET A 277 8.09 -17.86 21.42
CA MET A 277 7.45 -19.08 21.96
C MET A 277 8.46 -20.03 22.63
N GLY A 278 9.40 -19.48 23.40
CA GLY A 278 10.48 -20.21 24.01
C GLY A 278 11.65 -20.59 23.12
N ARG A 279 11.64 -20.17 21.85
CA ARG A 279 12.70 -20.42 20.88
C ARG A 279 13.70 -19.27 20.82
N GLY A 280 14.19 -18.82 21.99
CA GLY A 280 15.10 -17.67 22.10
C GLY A 280 16.36 -17.76 21.25
N ASP A 281 16.80 -18.99 20.93
CA ASP A 281 18.01 -19.23 20.14
C ASP A 281 17.86 -18.88 18.63
N ILE A 282 16.64 -18.60 18.14
CA ILE A 282 16.42 -18.19 16.75
C ILE A 282 17.00 -16.81 16.51
N VAL A 283 16.84 -15.88 17.46
CA VAL A 283 17.39 -14.53 17.38
C VAL A 283 18.61 -14.44 18.28
N LYS A 284 19.76 -14.19 17.66
CA LYS A 284 21.02 -14.01 18.38
C LYS A 284 21.21 -12.54 18.70
N GLU A 285 21.40 -12.22 19.98
CA GLU A 285 21.62 -10.86 20.46
C GLU A 285 22.96 -10.76 21.18
N THR A 286 23.67 -9.67 20.96
CA THR A 286 24.90 -9.37 21.68
C THR A 286 25.14 -7.86 21.74
N SER A 287 25.95 -7.40 22.68
CA SER A 287 26.39 -6.01 22.71
C SER A 287 27.49 -5.75 21.67
N LEU A 288 27.60 -4.51 21.20
CA LEU A 288 28.63 -4.11 20.25
C LEU A 288 30.04 -4.37 20.81
N GLU A 289 30.25 -4.21 22.11
CA GLU A 289 31.52 -4.50 22.77
C GLU A 289 31.87 -5.99 22.66
N VAL A 290 30.94 -6.87 22.99
CA VAL A 290 31.13 -8.33 22.88
C VAL A 290 31.35 -8.74 21.44
N PHE A 291 30.59 -8.19 20.51
CA PHE A 291 30.75 -8.45 19.08
C PHE A 291 32.17 -8.12 18.59
N ASN A 292 32.72 -6.98 19.02
CA ASN A 292 34.03 -6.53 18.58
C ASN A 292 35.21 -7.20 19.32
N THR A 293 35.01 -7.73 20.53
CA THR A 293 36.13 -8.17 21.39
C THR A 293 36.14 -9.65 21.69
N LYS A 294 35.02 -10.37 21.49
CA LYS A 294 34.89 -11.79 21.84
C LYS A 294 34.77 -12.68 20.61
N ASP A 295 35.17 -13.94 20.79
CA ASP A 295 34.98 -14.95 19.74
C ASP A 295 33.49 -15.12 19.38
N SER A 296 33.21 -15.28 18.10
CA SER A 296 31.85 -15.41 17.58
C SER A 296 31.09 -16.59 18.19
N LYS A 297 31.75 -17.65 18.60
CA LYS A 297 31.15 -18.80 19.26
C LYS A 297 30.47 -18.46 20.59
N LEU A 298 30.85 -17.35 21.24
CA LEU A 298 30.25 -16.93 22.51
C LEU A 298 28.88 -16.27 22.33
N TRP A 299 28.66 -15.59 21.23
CA TRP A 299 27.41 -14.85 20.97
C TRP A 299 26.62 -15.39 19.79
N ASN A 300 27.22 -16.26 18.97
CA ASN A 300 26.57 -16.92 17.83
C ASN A 300 26.87 -18.42 17.87
N ALA A 301 26.48 -19.09 18.95
CA ALA A 301 26.63 -20.52 19.08
C ALA A 301 25.93 -21.26 17.94
N GLU A 302 26.53 -22.31 17.46
CA GLU A 302 25.91 -23.16 16.43
C GLU A 302 24.61 -23.76 16.95
N THR A 303 23.57 -23.75 16.12
CA THR A 303 22.31 -24.41 16.43
C THR A 303 22.51 -25.93 16.39
N VAL A 304 22.09 -26.59 17.45
CA VAL A 304 22.19 -28.05 17.56
C VAL A 304 20.83 -28.66 17.26
N VAL A 305 20.80 -29.69 16.44
CA VAL A 305 19.57 -30.43 16.11
C VAL A 305 19.64 -31.79 16.83
N SER A 306 18.59 -32.12 17.56
CA SER A 306 18.43 -33.43 18.14
C SER A 306 17.71 -34.36 17.18
N LEU A 307 18.39 -35.38 16.70
CA LEU A 307 17.83 -36.43 15.88
C LEU A 307 17.97 -37.76 16.64
N ASN A 308 16.87 -38.42 16.94
CA ASN A 308 16.88 -39.68 17.72
C ASN A 308 17.67 -39.59 19.05
N HIS A 309 17.53 -38.47 19.76
CA HIS A 309 18.27 -38.16 20.98
C HIS A 309 19.80 -37.95 20.82
N ILE A 310 20.26 -37.78 19.58
CA ILE A 310 21.65 -37.43 19.27
C ILE A 310 21.64 -35.95 18.86
N GLU A 311 22.31 -35.10 19.60
CA GLU A 311 22.48 -33.71 19.29
C GLU A 311 23.64 -33.55 18.29
N THR A 312 23.35 -32.93 17.14
CA THR A 312 24.36 -32.64 16.12
C THR A 312 24.22 -31.20 15.64
N PRO A 313 25.32 -30.48 15.41
CA PRO A 313 25.26 -29.16 14.83
C PRO A 313 24.62 -29.20 13.44
N VAL A 314 23.77 -28.22 13.12
CA VAL A 314 23.10 -28.13 11.80
C VAL A 314 24.10 -28.00 10.65
N SER A 315 25.26 -27.41 10.90
CA SER A 315 26.37 -27.31 9.95
C SER A 315 27.11 -28.62 9.72
N SER A 316 26.79 -29.68 10.46
CA SER A 316 27.47 -30.97 10.30
C SER A 316 27.04 -31.64 8.98
N PRO A 317 27.99 -32.01 8.12
CA PRO A 317 27.69 -32.71 6.87
C PRO A 317 27.13 -34.12 7.07
N LYS A 318 27.06 -34.60 8.33
CA LYS A 318 26.49 -35.90 8.70
C LYS A 318 24.99 -35.85 9.00
N VAL A 319 24.40 -34.66 9.08
CA VAL A 319 22.96 -34.50 9.29
C VAL A 319 22.33 -34.23 7.95
N ASP A 320 21.82 -35.27 7.32
CA ASP A 320 20.95 -35.17 6.18
C ASP A 320 19.53 -35.04 6.68
N LEU A 321 18.95 -33.86 6.52
CA LEU A 321 17.61 -33.52 7.01
C LEU A 321 16.52 -33.80 5.97
N TRP A 322 16.88 -34.40 4.82
CA TRP A 322 15.94 -34.68 3.72
C TRP A 322 16.00 -36.14 3.28
#